data_8a55f96353439a3015de2b1ff06720b1
#
_entry.id   8a55f96353439a3015de2b1ff06720b1
#
_cell.length_a   1.000
_cell.length_b   1.000
_cell.length_c   1.000
_cell.angle_alpha   90.00
_cell.angle_beta   90.00
_cell.angle_gamma   90.00
#
_symmetry.space_group_name_H-M   'P 1'
#
loop_
_entity.id
_entity.type
_entity.pdbx_description
1 polymer ?
#
loop_
_entity_poly.entity_id
_entity_poly.type
_entity_poly.pdbx_seq_one_letter_code
_entity_poly.pdbx_strand_id
1 'polypeptide(L)'
;EYVKAAFASGQLARRYRLPFRTSNVNASNAPDAQSAYESQMSCWGAIMGGCNILLPGAGWLEGGLTASLEKFVIDVEMLQMFASLMQPVICDEDTLAASAFDEIEPGGHFFGTQHTLARYETAFYAPLLSDWSNFETWTENGSVDATRRANRIARAALADFTPPPLDQLLLEEIDAFIEQRTQAGGASLSA
;
A
#
# COMPACT_ATOMS: atom_id res chain seq x y z
N GLU A 1 0.58 3.68 -22.09
CA GLU A 1 0.11 5.03 -22.43
C GLU A 1 -0.21 5.83 -21.15
N TYR A 2 -0.91 5.26 -20.16
CA TYR A 2 -1.31 5.94 -18.92
C TYR A 2 -0.12 6.60 -18.19
N VAL A 3 0.99 5.87 -17.99
CA VAL A 3 2.19 6.38 -17.32
C VAL A 3 2.77 7.60 -18.02
N LYS A 4 2.85 7.56 -19.37
CA LYS A 4 3.31 8.71 -20.17
C LYS A 4 2.39 9.92 -20.00
N ALA A 5 1.09 9.67 -19.98
CA ALA A 5 0.09 10.74 -19.76
C ALA A 5 0.22 11.32 -18.35
N ALA A 6 0.44 10.48 -17.32
CA ALA A 6 0.67 10.93 -15.95
C ALA A 6 1.92 11.83 -15.83
N PHE A 7 3.02 11.48 -16.49
CA PHE A 7 4.22 12.31 -16.53
C PHE A 7 3.96 13.67 -17.19
N ALA A 8 3.33 13.68 -18.36
CA ALA A 8 3.03 14.91 -19.07
C ALA A 8 2.06 15.80 -18.27
N SER A 9 1.00 15.22 -17.72
CA SER A 9 0.02 15.93 -16.88
C SER A 9 0.65 16.51 -15.62
N GLY A 10 1.53 15.77 -14.95
CA GLY A 10 2.25 16.24 -13.78
C GLY A 10 3.18 17.42 -14.11
N GLN A 11 3.88 17.38 -15.25
CA GLN A 11 4.69 18.50 -15.73
C GLN A 11 3.84 19.75 -16.00
N LEU A 12 2.70 19.59 -16.67
CA LEU A 12 1.78 20.69 -16.95
C LEU A 12 1.18 21.26 -15.66
N ALA A 13 0.76 20.43 -14.73
CA ALA A 13 0.25 20.86 -13.43
C ALA A 13 1.27 21.74 -12.70
N ARG A 14 2.54 21.30 -12.61
CA ARG A 14 3.62 22.10 -12.00
C ARG A 14 3.86 23.42 -12.75
N ARG A 15 3.81 23.40 -14.08
CA ARG A 15 3.96 24.65 -14.87
C ARG A 15 2.86 25.65 -14.57
N TYR A 16 1.62 25.17 -14.39
CA TYR A 16 0.48 26.03 -14.08
C TYR A 16 0.29 26.27 -12.57
N ARG A 17 1.13 25.67 -11.72
CA ARG A 17 1.04 25.74 -10.25
C ARG A 17 -0.31 25.22 -9.72
N LEU A 18 -0.78 24.13 -10.30
CA LEU A 18 -2.01 23.44 -9.91
C LEU A 18 -1.67 22.15 -9.16
N PRO A 19 -2.50 21.75 -8.19
CA PRO A 19 -2.40 20.42 -7.62
C PRO A 19 -2.70 19.37 -8.69
N PHE A 20 -1.99 18.23 -8.62
CA PHE A 20 -2.14 17.12 -9.55
C PHE A 20 -2.63 15.87 -8.82
N ARG A 21 -3.79 15.40 -9.27
CA ARG A 21 -4.38 14.15 -8.81
C ARG A 21 -4.33 13.13 -9.93
N THR A 22 -3.90 11.91 -9.61
CA THR A 22 -3.94 10.77 -10.52
C THR A 22 -4.31 9.50 -9.75
N SER A 23 -4.24 8.32 -10.37
CA SER A 23 -4.84 7.11 -9.81
C SER A 23 -3.90 5.92 -9.91
N ASN A 24 -4.08 4.94 -9.01
CA ASN A 24 -3.66 3.56 -9.21
C ASN A 24 -4.67 2.92 -10.17
N VAL A 25 -4.23 2.55 -11.37
CA VAL A 25 -5.08 2.01 -12.42
C VAL A 25 -4.57 0.66 -12.88
N ASN A 26 -5.48 -0.30 -12.99
CA ASN A 26 -5.25 -1.59 -13.61
C ASN A 26 -6.51 -2.04 -14.39
N ALA A 27 -6.32 -2.91 -15.37
CA ALA A 27 -7.40 -3.49 -16.16
C ALA A 27 -7.74 -4.92 -15.72
N SER A 28 -6.98 -5.50 -14.81
CA SER A 28 -7.17 -6.86 -14.33
C SER A 28 -8.51 -7.06 -13.63
N ASN A 29 -9.08 -8.23 -13.79
CA ASN A 29 -10.34 -8.65 -13.14
C ASN A 29 -10.10 -9.47 -11.85
N ALA A 30 -8.85 -9.77 -11.52
CA ALA A 30 -8.48 -10.59 -10.37
C ALA A 30 -7.29 -10.00 -9.59
N PRO A 31 -7.21 -10.22 -8.25
CA PRO A 31 -6.07 -9.80 -7.44
C PRO A 31 -4.88 -10.74 -7.62
N ASP A 32 -4.33 -10.78 -8.82
CA ASP A 32 -3.23 -11.64 -9.24
C ASP A 32 -1.99 -10.85 -9.69
N ALA A 33 -1.04 -11.52 -10.35
CA ALA A 33 0.18 -10.90 -10.85
C ALA A 33 -0.12 -9.77 -11.84
N GLN A 34 -1.16 -9.89 -12.69
CA GLN A 34 -1.53 -8.85 -13.64
C GLN A 34 -1.94 -7.57 -12.90
N SER A 35 -2.83 -7.68 -11.93
CA SER A 35 -3.28 -6.52 -11.16
C SER A 35 -2.13 -5.85 -10.41
N ALA A 36 -1.16 -6.64 -9.93
CA ALA A 36 0.00 -6.13 -9.22
C ALA A 36 0.93 -5.33 -10.15
N TYR A 37 1.36 -5.90 -11.29
CA TYR A 37 2.30 -5.17 -12.17
C TYR A 37 1.66 -3.96 -12.87
N GLU A 38 0.37 -4.02 -13.22
CA GLU A 38 -0.34 -2.88 -13.79
C GLU A 38 -0.46 -1.74 -12.77
N SER A 39 -0.82 -2.06 -11.54
CA SER A 39 -0.87 -1.09 -10.42
C SER A 39 0.51 -0.53 -10.10
N GLN A 40 1.54 -1.36 -10.05
CA GLN A 40 2.91 -0.93 -9.83
C GLN A 40 3.35 0.10 -10.89
N MET A 41 3.08 -0.19 -12.16
CA MET A 41 3.40 0.72 -13.26
C MET A 41 2.63 2.04 -13.16
N SER A 42 1.34 2.00 -12.83
CA SER A 42 0.53 3.22 -12.72
C SER A 42 0.96 4.08 -11.52
N CYS A 43 1.29 3.46 -10.39
CA CYS A 43 1.83 4.15 -9.21
C CYS A 43 3.19 4.80 -9.49
N TRP A 44 4.10 4.14 -10.24
CA TRP A 44 5.34 4.77 -10.71
C TRP A 44 5.05 6.03 -11.53
N GLY A 45 4.09 5.94 -12.46
CA GLY A 45 3.67 7.09 -13.26
C GLY A 45 3.13 8.24 -12.42
N ALA A 46 2.35 7.93 -11.42
CA ALA A 46 1.78 8.90 -10.49
C ALA A 46 2.86 9.59 -9.64
N ILE A 47 3.67 8.81 -8.95
CA ILE A 47 4.68 9.28 -8.00
C ILE A 47 5.77 10.06 -8.73
N MET A 48 6.36 9.50 -9.78
CA MET A 48 7.39 10.16 -10.57
C MET A 48 6.83 11.33 -11.39
N GLY A 49 5.55 11.31 -11.71
CA GLY A 49 4.82 12.45 -12.28
C GLY A 49 4.62 13.60 -11.29
N GLY A 50 4.89 13.37 -10.01
CA GLY A 50 4.75 14.36 -8.94
C GLY A 50 3.30 14.63 -8.59
N CYS A 51 2.48 13.57 -8.44
CA CYS A 51 1.12 13.71 -7.97
C CYS A 51 1.09 14.18 -6.50
N ASN A 52 0.10 15.00 -6.19
CA ASN A 52 -0.19 15.44 -4.81
C ASN A 52 -1.18 14.50 -4.12
N ILE A 53 -2.03 13.85 -4.91
CA ILE A 53 -3.05 12.91 -4.44
C ILE A 53 -3.11 11.72 -5.39
N LEU A 54 -2.95 10.53 -4.83
CA LEU A 54 -3.19 9.26 -5.52
C LEU A 54 -4.57 8.74 -5.11
N LEU A 55 -5.58 8.90 -5.98
CA LEU A 55 -6.96 8.54 -5.66
C LEU A 55 -7.68 7.98 -6.91
N PRO A 56 -8.25 6.77 -6.85
CA PRO A 56 -8.08 5.78 -5.77
C PRO A 56 -6.65 5.26 -5.68
N GLY A 57 -6.20 4.97 -4.45
CA GLY A 57 -4.87 4.44 -4.20
C GLY A 57 -4.82 2.92 -4.11
N ALA A 58 -5.91 2.27 -3.67
CA ALA A 58 -5.92 0.84 -3.38
C ALA A 58 -7.29 0.19 -3.62
N GLY A 59 -7.27 -1.11 -3.92
CA GLY A 59 -8.43 -2.00 -3.91
C GLY A 59 -9.21 -2.12 -5.21
N TRP A 60 -8.93 -1.30 -6.22
CA TRP A 60 -9.70 -1.28 -7.46
C TRP A 60 -9.16 -2.26 -8.49
N LEU A 61 -10.10 -2.85 -9.24
CA LEU A 61 -9.90 -3.74 -10.37
C LEU A 61 -10.77 -3.26 -11.55
N GLU A 62 -10.56 -3.83 -12.74
CA GLU A 62 -11.36 -3.58 -13.93
C GLU A 62 -11.52 -2.07 -14.25
N GLY A 63 -10.42 -1.33 -14.22
CA GLY A 63 -10.46 0.11 -14.47
C GLY A 63 -11.28 0.92 -13.44
N GLY A 64 -11.59 0.35 -12.29
CA GLY A 64 -12.37 0.97 -11.22
C GLY A 64 -13.85 0.56 -11.20
N LEU A 65 -14.25 -0.44 -11.97
CA LEU A 65 -15.64 -0.97 -11.97
C LEU A 65 -15.85 -2.01 -10.87
N THR A 66 -14.80 -2.60 -10.35
CA THR A 66 -14.83 -3.62 -9.31
C THR A 66 -13.81 -3.33 -8.23
N ALA A 67 -14.02 -3.87 -7.03
CA ALA A 67 -13.11 -3.77 -5.89
C ALA A 67 -12.92 -5.14 -5.22
N SER A 68 -11.74 -5.34 -4.60
CA SER A 68 -11.41 -6.53 -3.81
C SER A 68 -10.67 -6.12 -2.54
N LEU A 69 -11.01 -6.76 -1.43
CA LEU A 69 -10.31 -6.56 -0.17
C LEU A 69 -8.90 -7.11 -0.22
N GLU A 70 -8.67 -8.22 -0.93
CA GLU A 70 -7.34 -8.77 -1.17
C GLU A 70 -6.49 -7.80 -1.97
N LYS A 71 -7.07 -7.23 -3.04
CA LYS A 71 -6.40 -6.21 -3.85
C LYS A 71 -6.07 -4.97 -3.03
N PHE A 72 -6.96 -4.58 -2.12
CA PHE A 72 -6.71 -3.46 -1.21
C PHE A 72 -5.46 -3.71 -0.36
N VAL A 73 -5.34 -4.88 0.26
CA VAL A 73 -4.16 -5.23 1.08
C VAL A 73 -2.88 -5.31 0.24
N ILE A 74 -2.95 -5.89 -0.98
CA ILE A 74 -1.81 -5.94 -1.92
C ILE A 74 -1.36 -4.52 -2.29
N ASP A 75 -2.29 -3.64 -2.59
CA ASP A 75 -1.97 -2.25 -2.94
C ASP A 75 -1.40 -1.46 -1.75
N VAL A 76 -1.92 -1.70 -0.53
CA VAL A 76 -1.38 -1.08 0.68
C VAL A 76 0.08 -1.48 0.89
N GLU A 77 0.42 -2.76 0.74
CA GLU A 77 1.81 -3.22 0.77
C GLU A 77 2.67 -2.48 -0.26
N MET A 78 2.20 -2.42 -1.50
CA MET A 78 2.91 -1.74 -2.59
C MET A 78 3.12 -0.24 -2.30
N LEU A 79 2.10 0.44 -1.77
CA LEU A 79 2.20 1.85 -1.40
C LEU A 79 3.15 2.09 -0.23
N GLN A 80 3.21 1.17 0.74
CA GLN A 80 4.19 1.22 1.82
C GLN A 80 5.62 1.02 1.31
N MET A 81 5.83 0.12 0.33
CA MET A 81 7.11 -0.03 -0.35
C MET A 81 7.54 1.27 -1.04
N PHE A 82 6.61 1.96 -1.73
CA PHE A 82 6.89 3.28 -2.31
C PHE A 82 7.21 4.32 -1.24
N ALA A 83 6.47 4.35 -0.15
CA ALA A 83 6.73 5.28 0.95
C ALA A 83 8.12 5.06 1.56
N SER A 84 8.53 3.81 1.73
CA SER A 84 9.88 3.45 2.18
C SER A 84 10.95 3.89 1.18
N LEU A 85 10.75 3.60 -0.11
CA LEU A 85 11.69 3.97 -1.19
C LEU A 85 11.89 5.49 -1.28
N MET A 86 10.85 6.29 -1.00
CA MET A 86 10.90 7.75 -1.08
C MET A 86 11.52 8.42 0.15
N GLN A 87 11.88 7.66 1.19
CA GLN A 87 12.64 8.21 2.29
C GLN A 87 14.03 8.66 1.80
N PRO A 88 14.50 9.83 2.22
CA PRO A 88 15.81 10.28 1.81
C PRO A 88 16.90 9.34 2.35
N VAL A 89 17.94 9.14 1.56
CA VAL A 89 19.15 8.46 2.04
C VAL A 89 19.86 9.39 3.02
N ILE A 90 19.94 8.97 4.27
CA ILE A 90 20.72 9.67 5.31
C ILE A 90 22.19 9.29 5.12
N CYS A 91 23.06 10.31 5.13
CA CYS A 91 24.49 10.12 4.99
C CYS A 91 25.19 10.89 6.12
N ASP A 92 25.44 10.20 7.21
CA ASP A 92 26.15 10.72 8.40
C ASP A 92 27.16 9.67 8.90
N GLU A 93 27.88 9.96 9.97
CA GLU A 93 28.89 9.06 10.52
C GLU A 93 28.29 7.69 10.93
N ASP A 94 27.07 7.69 11.43
CA ASP A 94 26.38 6.52 11.89
C ASP A 94 25.94 5.61 10.71
N THR A 95 25.37 6.19 9.66
CA THR A 95 24.93 5.44 8.47
C THR A 95 26.10 5.02 7.58
N LEU A 96 27.22 5.72 7.60
CA LEU A 96 28.47 5.31 6.94
C LEU A 96 29.13 4.13 7.65
N ALA A 97 28.83 3.90 8.93
CA ALA A 97 29.30 2.77 9.72
C ALA A 97 30.84 2.55 9.71
N ALA A 98 31.60 3.63 9.55
CA ALA A 98 33.07 3.56 9.45
C ALA A 98 33.70 2.88 10.70
N SER A 99 33.16 3.16 11.89
CA SER A 99 33.60 2.56 13.15
C SER A 99 33.41 1.04 13.22
N ALA A 100 32.46 0.49 12.48
CA ALA A 100 32.25 -0.97 12.46
C ALA A 100 33.42 -1.74 11.83
N PHE A 101 34.21 -1.07 10.98
CA PHE A 101 35.42 -1.68 10.40
C PHE A 101 36.55 -1.83 11.43
N ASP A 102 36.56 -1.00 12.49
CA ASP A 102 37.55 -1.08 13.55
C ASP A 102 37.27 -2.25 14.51
N GLU A 103 36.07 -2.82 14.46
CA GLU A 103 35.63 -3.93 15.32
C GLU A 103 35.96 -5.31 14.71
N ILE A 104 36.40 -5.36 13.44
CA ILE A 104 36.60 -6.64 12.73
C ILE A 104 37.98 -6.75 12.11
N GLU A 105 38.53 -7.96 12.12
CA GLU A 105 39.75 -8.33 11.44
C GLU A 105 39.51 -8.64 9.95
N PRO A 106 40.53 -8.52 9.08
CA PRO A 106 40.41 -8.92 7.68
C PRO A 106 39.90 -10.34 7.50
N GLY A 107 38.82 -10.51 6.71
CA GLY A 107 38.12 -11.77 6.53
C GLY A 107 37.06 -12.10 7.58
N GLY A 108 36.83 -11.22 8.55
CA GLY A 108 35.75 -11.31 9.52
C GLY A 108 34.38 -10.93 8.95
N HIS A 109 33.36 -10.93 9.79
CA HIS A 109 32.00 -10.57 9.43
C HIS A 109 31.41 -9.55 10.39
N PHE A 110 30.43 -8.76 9.93
CA PHE A 110 29.85 -7.63 10.68
C PHE A 110 28.75 -8.03 11.66
N PHE A 111 28.34 -9.31 11.75
CA PHE A 111 27.17 -9.73 12.56
C PHE A 111 27.28 -9.36 14.05
N GLY A 112 28.48 -9.31 14.59
CA GLY A 112 28.72 -8.98 16.01
C GLY A 112 29.05 -7.53 16.29
N THR A 113 29.16 -6.66 15.27
CA THR A 113 29.50 -5.25 15.50
C THR A 113 28.34 -4.51 16.17
N GLN A 114 28.70 -3.50 16.99
CA GLN A 114 27.69 -2.68 17.68
C GLN A 114 26.69 -2.03 16.69
N HIS A 115 27.20 -1.58 15.54
CA HIS A 115 26.38 -1.03 14.48
C HIS A 115 25.31 -2.01 13.98
N THR A 116 25.67 -3.26 13.71
CA THR A 116 24.72 -4.31 13.27
C THR A 116 23.73 -4.65 14.37
N LEU A 117 24.22 -4.87 15.61
CA LEU A 117 23.37 -5.24 16.73
C LEU A 117 22.30 -4.19 17.06
N ALA A 118 22.63 -2.92 16.86
CA ALA A 118 21.69 -1.83 17.08
C ALA A 118 20.59 -1.73 15.99
N ARG A 119 20.77 -2.36 14.83
CA ARG A 119 19.96 -2.11 13.63
C ARG A 119 19.34 -3.33 12.97
N TYR A 120 19.77 -4.53 13.26
CA TYR A 120 19.36 -5.74 12.50
C TYR A 120 17.83 -5.96 12.50
N GLU A 121 17.12 -5.48 13.51
CA GLU A 121 15.65 -5.59 13.58
C GLU A 121 14.92 -4.45 12.82
N THR A 122 15.58 -3.31 12.61
CA THR A 122 14.91 -2.09 12.12
C THR A 122 15.48 -1.53 10.82
N ALA A 123 16.65 -2.01 10.38
CA ALA A 123 17.35 -1.47 9.21
C ALA A 123 16.64 -1.73 7.88
N PHE A 124 15.80 -2.75 7.84
CA PHE A 124 15.11 -3.18 6.64
C PHE A 124 13.61 -2.92 6.75
N TYR A 125 12.99 -2.59 5.63
CA TYR A 125 11.55 -2.48 5.54
C TYR A 125 10.88 -3.77 6.01
N ALA A 126 9.97 -3.68 6.97
CA ALA A 126 9.18 -4.80 7.43
C ALA A 126 7.87 -4.89 6.61
N PRO A 127 7.69 -5.89 5.74
CA PRO A 127 6.52 -5.99 4.90
C PRO A 127 5.27 -6.37 5.70
N LEU A 128 4.13 -5.83 5.28
CA LEU A 128 2.81 -6.24 5.78
C LEU A 128 2.38 -7.59 5.20
N LEU A 129 2.65 -7.80 3.91
CA LEU A 129 2.13 -8.92 3.12
C LEU A 129 3.21 -9.85 2.59
N SER A 130 4.35 -9.30 2.16
CA SER A 130 5.41 -10.07 1.51
C SER A 130 6.01 -11.11 2.45
N ASP A 131 6.29 -12.29 1.93
CA ASP A 131 6.90 -13.40 2.67
C ASP A 131 8.34 -13.57 2.17
N TRP A 132 9.30 -13.41 3.08
CA TRP A 132 10.73 -13.52 2.80
C TRP A 132 11.34 -14.79 3.38
N SER A 133 10.50 -15.73 3.84
CA SER A 133 10.97 -17.03 4.31
C SER A 133 11.63 -17.81 3.17
N ASN A 134 12.56 -18.70 3.52
CA ASN A 134 13.11 -19.64 2.58
C ASN A 134 12.07 -20.66 2.12
N PHE A 135 12.37 -21.42 1.08
CA PHE A 135 11.42 -22.35 0.45
C PHE A 135 10.92 -23.44 1.43
N GLU A 136 11.80 -23.96 2.27
CA GLU A 136 11.47 -25.00 3.26
C GLU A 136 10.46 -24.45 4.28
N THR A 137 10.77 -23.32 4.89
CA THR A 137 9.87 -22.66 5.87
C THR A 137 8.54 -22.26 5.22
N TRP A 138 8.56 -21.70 3.98
CA TRP A 138 7.34 -21.38 3.25
C TRP A 138 6.46 -22.63 3.01
N THR A 139 7.10 -23.77 2.68
CA THR A 139 6.41 -25.04 2.46
C THR A 139 5.80 -25.57 3.76
N GLU A 140 6.54 -25.55 4.87
CA GLU A 140 6.07 -25.92 6.20
C GLU A 140 4.89 -25.07 6.67
N ASN A 141 4.87 -23.78 6.32
CA ASN A 141 3.78 -22.85 6.58
C ASN A 141 2.59 -22.99 5.62
N GLY A 142 2.58 -24.02 4.77
CA GLY A 142 1.46 -24.40 3.91
C GLY A 142 1.46 -23.75 2.53
N SER A 143 2.61 -23.26 2.05
CA SER A 143 2.80 -22.73 0.69
C SER A 143 1.76 -21.67 0.29
N VAL A 144 1.48 -20.74 1.18
CA VAL A 144 0.40 -19.75 1.03
C VAL A 144 0.85 -18.62 0.12
N ASP A 145 0.11 -18.37 -0.96
CA ASP A 145 0.34 -17.27 -1.89
C ASP A 145 -0.05 -15.90 -1.30
N ALA A 146 0.35 -14.82 -1.97
CA ALA A 146 0.10 -13.45 -1.52
C ALA A 146 -1.40 -13.11 -1.44
N THR A 147 -2.20 -13.59 -2.38
CA THR A 147 -3.65 -13.33 -2.38
C THR A 147 -4.34 -13.96 -1.17
N ARG A 148 -3.96 -15.19 -0.82
CA ARG A 148 -4.48 -15.87 0.38
C ARG A 148 -4.03 -15.18 1.67
N ARG A 149 -2.77 -14.71 1.74
CA ARG A 149 -2.29 -13.91 2.87
C ARG A 149 -3.07 -12.61 3.00
N ALA A 150 -3.28 -11.90 1.88
CA ALA A 150 -4.08 -10.68 1.84
C ALA A 150 -5.52 -10.91 2.33
N ASN A 151 -6.16 -12.02 1.92
CA ASN A 151 -7.48 -12.39 2.43
C ASN A 151 -7.50 -12.58 3.96
N ARG A 152 -6.48 -13.26 4.52
CA ARG A 152 -6.37 -13.42 5.99
C ARG A 152 -6.26 -12.09 6.70
N ILE A 153 -5.42 -11.18 6.20
CA ILE A 153 -5.22 -9.83 6.77
C ILE A 153 -6.54 -9.04 6.71
N ALA A 154 -7.20 -9.02 5.55
CA ALA A 154 -8.45 -8.32 5.37
C ALA A 154 -9.56 -8.85 6.31
N ARG A 155 -9.68 -10.18 6.43
CA ARG A 155 -10.64 -10.80 7.35
C ARG A 155 -10.36 -10.49 8.81
N ALA A 156 -9.09 -10.51 9.22
CA ALA A 156 -8.69 -10.15 10.58
C ALA A 156 -9.05 -8.69 10.88
N ALA A 157 -8.72 -7.77 9.98
CA ALA A 157 -9.06 -6.35 10.15
C ALA A 157 -10.58 -6.11 10.26
N LEU A 158 -11.39 -6.84 9.47
CA LEU A 158 -12.85 -6.76 9.57
C LEU A 158 -13.39 -7.35 10.89
N ALA A 159 -12.78 -8.42 11.39
CA ALA A 159 -13.20 -9.05 12.65
C ALA A 159 -12.85 -8.17 13.87
N ASP A 160 -11.75 -7.44 13.80
CA ASP A 160 -11.30 -6.53 14.86
C ASP A 160 -11.97 -5.15 14.80
N PHE A 161 -12.76 -4.89 13.75
CA PHE A 161 -13.42 -3.60 13.55
C PHE A 161 -14.44 -3.33 14.65
N THR A 162 -14.24 -2.24 15.36
CA THR A 162 -15.22 -1.69 16.30
C THR A 162 -15.74 -0.37 15.74
N PRO A 163 -17.06 -0.21 15.54
CA PRO A 163 -17.61 1.05 15.07
C PRO A 163 -17.24 2.21 16.01
N PRO A 164 -16.92 3.40 15.47
CA PRO A 164 -16.69 4.56 16.30
C PRO A 164 -17.95 4.84 17.15
N PRO A 165 -17.76 5.26 18.42
CA PRO A 165 -18.90 5.57 19.27
C PRO A 165 -19.68 6.76 18.69
N LEU A 166 -20.95 6.54 18.40
CA LEU A 166 -21.91 7.58 18.03
C LEU A 166 -22.96 7.70 19.12
N ASP A 167 -23.52 8.91 19.26
CA ASP A 167 -24.65 9.13 20.14
C ASP A 167 -25.84 8.27 19.71
N GLN A 168 -26.46 7.57 20.64
CA GLN A 168 -27.55 6.63 20.38
C GLN A 168 -28.76 7.32 19.71
N LEU A 169 -29.08 8.53 20.12
CA LEU A 169 -30.20 9.29 19.54
C LEU A 169 -29.89 9.67 18.07
N LEU A 170 -28.65 10.04 17.80
CA LEU A 170 -28.21 10.34 16.44
C LEU A 170 -28.27 9.11 15.52
N LEU A 171 -27.91 7.92 16.03
CA LEU A 171 -28.05 6.68 15.29
C LEU A 171 -29.52 6.38 14.96
N GLU A 172 -30.41 6.52 15.93
CA GLU A 172 -31.86 6.31 15.75
C GLU A 172 -32.45 7.29 14.71
N GLU A 173 -32.02 8.57 14.73
CA GLU A 173 -32.43 9.55 13.73
C GLU A 173 -31.94 9.20 12.33
N ILE A 174 -30.67 8.75 12.20
CA ILE A 174 -30.09 8.31 10.92
C ILE A 174 -30.84 7.09 10.38
N ASP A 175 -31.08 6.08 11.22
CA ASP A 175 -31.78 4.87 10.83
C ASP A 175 -33.22 5.16 10.39
N ALA A 176 -33.95 6.02 11.13
CA ALA A 176 -35.28 6.45 10.75
C ALA A 176 -35.29 7.22 9.43
N PHE A 177 -34.31 8.07 9.16
CA PHE A 177 -34.13 8.76 7.88
C PHE A 177 -33.87 7.79 6.74
N ILE A 178 -32.98 6.80 6.95
CA ILE A 178 -32.65 5.78 5.94
C ILE A 178 -33.91 4.96 5.62
N GLU A 179 -34.64 4.53 6.63
CA GLU A 179 -35.89 3.77 6.46
C GLU A 179 -36.93 4.57 5.66
N GLN A 180 -37.18 5.82 6.03
CA GLN A 180 -38.06 6.71 5.32
C GLN A 180 -37.67 6.88 3.84
N ARG A 181 -36.36 7.06 3.57
CA ARG A 181 -35.89 7.19 2.19
C ARG A 181 -36.00 5.89 1.40
N THR A 182 -35.77 4.76 2.04
CA THR A 182 -35.93 3.44 1.42
C THR A 182 -37.40 3.17 1.05
N GLN A 183 -38.33 3.49 1.95
CA GLN A 183 -39.78 3.35 1.70
C GLN A 183 -40.28 4.28 0.60
N ALA A 184 -39.71 5.47 0.50
CA ALA A 184 -40.00 6.44 -0.58
C ALA A 184 -39.38 6.05 -1.95
N GLY A 185 -38.72 4.86 -2.06
CA GLY A 185 -38.13 4.38 -3.29
C GLY A 185 -36.66 4.76 -3.50
N GLY A 186 -35.99 5.35 -2.49
CA GLY A 186 -34.57 5.70 -2.53
C GLY A 186 -34.23 6.76 -3.58
N ALA A 187 -32.98 6.79 -4.02
CA ALA A 187 -32.58 7.58 -5.18
C ALA A 187 -33.04 6.86 -6.45
N SER A 188 -33.71 7.57 -7.37
CA SER A 188 -34.03 6.99 -8.67
C SER A 188 -32.73 6.52 -9.33
N LEU A 189 -32.67 5.24 -9.71
CA LEU A 189 -31.66 4.75 -10.65
C LEU A 189 -31.95 5.43 -11.99
N SER A 190 -31.55 6.70 -12.13
CA SER A 190 -31.56 7.34 -13.46
C SER A 190 -30.49 6.63 -14.27
N ALA A 191 -30.98 5.98 -15.33
CA ALA A 191 -30.18 5.33 -16.35
C ALA A 191 -29.14 6.26 -16.97
#